data_52bf19ddfce9095b4f09afc89d6b90d9
#
_entry.id   52bf19ddfce9095b4f09afc89d6b90d9
#
_cell.length_a   1.000
_cell.length_b   1.000
_cell.length_c   1.000
_cell.angle_alpha   90.00
_cell.angle_beta   90.00
_cell.angle_gamma   90.00
#
_symmetry.space_group_name_H-M   'P 1'
#
loop_
_entity.id
_entity.type
_entity.pdbx_description
1 polymer ?
#
loop_
_entity_poly.entity_id
_entity_poly.type
_entity_poly.pdbx_seq_one_letter_code
_entity_poly.pdbx_strand_id
1 'polypeptide(L)'
;GSPIMADDPQEAEDIVSICSALVLNMGTPCERTFRSMLAAGKEANKRGKPVIFDPVGAGASAFRNELAATLLREVSLSVIKGNISEISFLTEGSGTTSGVDAHREALSTENNLNEHVRLAQRLSEKTGAVVAISGPIDIIADSREAWAVRNGHPAMAALSGTGCMSAAVIGCHAGANPQAPLLSCVCGMSGMGICGELAHER
;
A
#
# COMPACT_ATOMS: atom_id res chain seq x y z
N GLY A 1 -1.34 17.35 -1.66
CA GLY A 1 -2.10 16.73 -2.74
C GLY A 1 -3.55 17.16 -2.77
N SER A 2 -4.20 16.94 -3.90
CA SER A 2 -5.62 17.23 -4.10
C SER A 2 -6.31 15.91 -4.50
N PRO A 3 -6.94 15.18 -3.57
CA PRO A 3 -7.51 13.87 -3.85
C PRO A 3 -8.78 13.98 -4.69
N ILE A 4 -8.92 13.08 -5.66
CA ILE A 4 -10.13 12.87 -6.43
C ILE A 4 -10.64 11.48 -6.07
N MET A 5 -11.90 11.39 -5.61
CA MET A 5 -12.54 10.13 -5.24
C MET A 5 -13.42 9.68 -6.40
N ALA A 6 -13.00 8.65 -7.11
CA ALA A 6 -13.72 8.07 -8.24
C ALA A 6 -13.83 6.56 -8.04
N ASP A 7 -15.03 6.01 -8.18
CA ASP A 7 -15.25 4.57 -7.99
C ASP A 7 -16.12 3.92 -9.09
N ASP A 8 -16.54 4.70 -10.10
CA ASP A 8 -17.31 4.19 -11.21
C ASP A 8 -16.41 3.84 -12.41
N PRO A 9 -16.56 2.64 -13.01
CA PRO A 9 -15.77 2.25 -14.17
C PRO A 9 -15.93 3.19 -15.38
N GLN A 10 -17.05 3.90 -15.49
CA GLN A 10 -17.32 4.78 -16.63
C GLN A 10 -16.50 6.07 -16.60
N GLU A 11 -16.07 6.53 -15.42
CA GLU A 11 -15.24 7.73 -15.27
C GLU A 11 -13.74 7.42 -15.04
N ALA A 12 -13.39 6.14 -14.86
CA ALA A 12 -12.04 5.74 -14.45
C ALA A 12 -10.95 6.27 -15.39
N GLU A 13 -11.16 6.20 -16.70
CA GLU A 13 -10.18 6.67 -17.69
C GLU A 13 -10.03 8.19 -17.67
N ASP A 14 -11.14 8.93 -17.57
CA ASP A 14 -11.15 10.39 -17.55
C ASP A 14 -10.43 10.91 -16.29
N ILE A 15 -10.77 10.37 -15.13
CA ILE A 15 -10.14 10.75 -13.85
C ILE A 15 -8.66 10.41 -13.85
N VAL A 16 -8.27 9.23 -14.33
CA VAL A 16 -6.85 8.87 -14.45
C VAL A 16 -6.12 9.81 -15.40
N SER A 17 -6.79 10.34 -16.44
CA SER A 17 -6.16 11.26 -17.38
C SER A 17 -5.60 12.52 -16.71
N ILE A 18 -6.29 13.04 -15.72
CA ILE A 18 -5.97 14.30 -15.01
C ILE A 18 -5.19 14.11 -13.70
N CYS A 19 -5.13 12.90 -13.14
CA CYS A 19 -4.39 12.66 -11.90
C CYS A 19 -2.88 12.53 -12.15
N SER A 20 -2.05 12.73 -11.10
CA SER A 20 -0.60 12.52 -11.15
C SER A 20 -0.18 11.16 -10.65
N ALA A 21 -1.01 10.50 -9.83
CA ALA A 21 -0.83 9.15 -9.33
C ALA A 21 -2.20 8.51 -9.07
N LEU A 22 -2.25 7.19 -9.06
CA LEU A 22 -3.44 6.42 -8.74
C LEU A 22 -3.23 5.64 -7.45
N VAL A 23 -4.22 5.66 -6.55
CA VAL A 23 -4.24 4.80 -5.36
C VAL A 23 -5.40 3.82 -5.49
N LEU A 24 -5.10 2.54 -5.50
CA LEU A 24 -6.05 1.44 -5.48
C LEU A 24 -6.17 0.91 -4.05
N ASN A 25 -7.31 1.12 -3.41
CA ASN A 25 -7.55 0.72 -2.03
C ASN A 25 -8.72 -0.27 -1.95
N MET A 26 -8.47 -1.44 -1.35
CA MET A 26 -9.44 -2.52 -1.23
C MET A 26 -10.28 -2.45 0.07
N GLY A 27 -10.45 -1.28 0.67
CA GLY A 27 -11.15 -1.14 1.97
C GLY A 27 -12.58 -1.67 1.96
N THR A 28 -13.37 -1.32 0.97
CA THR A 28 -14.78 -1.74 0.81
C THR A 28 -15.04 -2.24 -0.61
N PRO A 29 -14.49 -3.41 -1.00
CA PRO A 29 -14.59 -3.88 -2.37
C PRO A 29 -15.99 -4.43 -2.68
N CYS A 30 -16.46 -4.14 -3.88
CA CYS A 30 -17.61 -4.77 -4.51
C CYS A 30 -17.30 -4.98 -6.01
N GLU A 31 -18.17 -5.68 -6.71
CA GLU A 31 -17.97 -5.99 -8.14
C GLU A 31 -17.75 -4.72 -8.99
N ARG A 32 -18.49 -3.66 -8.70
CA ARG A 32 -18.35 -2.36 -9.41
C ARG A 32 -16.98 -1.75 -9.15
N THR A 33 -16.58 -1.60 -7.88
CA THR A 33 -15.28 -1.03 -7.52
C THR A 33 -14.12 -1.89 -8.00
N PHE A 34 -14.29 -3.22 -8.07
CA PHE A 34 -13.30 -4.11 -8.66
C PHE A 34 -13.05 -3.78 -10.14
N ARG A 35 -14.12 -3.66 -10.93
CA ARG A 35 -14.00 -3.28 -12.35
C ARG A 35 -13.37 -1.91 -12.53
N SER A 36 -13.75 -0.94 -11.69
CA SER A 36 -13.19 0.39 -11.70
C SER A 36 -11.69 0.38 -11.40
N MET A 37 -11.25 -0.33 -10.35
CA MET A 37 -9.83 -0.46 -10.00
C MET A 37 -9.02 -1.05 -11.14
N LEU A 38 -9.54 -2.09 -11.79
CA LEU A 38 -8.85 -2.74 -12.90
C LEU A 38 -8.74 -1.82 -14.13
N ALA A 39 -9.84 -1.13 -14.49
CA ALA A 39 -9.86 -0.17 -15.59
C ALA A 39 -8.90 1.01 -15.32
N ALA A 40 -9.00 1.62 -14.14
CA ALA A 40 -8.14 2.72 -13.72
C ALA A 40 -6.66 2.32 -13.68
N GLY A 41 -6.35 1.14 -13.13
CA GLY A 41 -4.98 0.63 -13.06
C GLY A 41 -4.36 0.43 -14.43
N LYS A 42 -5.08 -0.18 -15.35
CA LYS A 42 -4.63 -0.36 -16.74
C LYS A 42 -4.42 0.97 -17.46
N GLU A 43 -5.33 1.92 -17.29
CA GLU A 43 -5.19 3.24 -17.89
C GLU A 43 -4.03 4.02 -17.29
N ALA A 44 -3.79 3.92 -15.96
CA ALA A 44 -2.63 4.51 -15.32
C ALA A 44 -1.31 3.96 -15.90
N ASN A 45 -1.24 2.65 -16.08
CA ASN A 45 -0.07 2.01 -16.71
C ASN A 45 0.16 2.50 -18.14
N LYS A 46 -0.89 2.57 -18.95
CA LYS A 46 -0.84 3.08 -20.32
C LYS A 46 -0.33 4.53 -20.39
N ARG A 47 -0.63 5.33 -19.37
CA ARG A 47 -0.18 6.73 -19.25
C ARG A 47 1.13 6.90 -18.48
N GLY A 48 1.78 5.82 -18.05
CA GLY A 48 3.03 5.86 -17.27
C GLY A 48 2.87 6.52 -15.90
N LYS A 49 1.68 6.49 -15.31
CA LYS A 49 1.41 7.08 -13.99
C LYS A 49 1.69 6.08 -12.87
N PRO A 50 2.29 6.51 -11.75
CA PRO A 50 2.52 5.61 -10.61
C PRO A 50 1.20 5.13 -10.03
N VAL A 51 1.17 3.81 -9.72
CA VAL A 51 0.04 3.13 -9.09
C VAL A 51 0.47 2.62 -7.72
N ILE A 52 -0.22 3.06 -6.69
CA ILE A 52 -0.06 2.62 -5.29
C ILE A 52 -1.19 1.64 -4.98
N PHE A 53 -0.86 0.46 -4.48
CA PHE A 53 -1.82 -0.55 -4.11
C PHE A 53 -1.85 -0.76 -2.60
N ASP A 54 -3.03 -0.60 -2.00
CA ASP A 54 -3.32 -0.85 -0.60
C ASP A 54 -4.28 -2.07 -0.51
N PRO A 55 -3.73 -3.30 -0.31
CA PRO A 55 -4.47 -4.56 -0.36
C PRO A 55 -5.25 -4.83 0.93
N VAL A 56 -6.03 -3.86 1.40
CA VAL A 56 -6.74 -3.94 2.68
C VAL A 56 -7.53 -5.23 2.81
N GLY A 57 -7.16 -6.04 3.81
CA GLY A 57 -7.82 -7.31 4.12
C GLY A 57 -7.53 -8.43 3.12
N ALA A 58 -6.46 -8.36 2.34
CA ALA A 58 -5.99 -9.48 1.54
C ALA A 58 -5.73 -10.69 2.46
N GLY A 59 -6.20 -11.87 2.07
CA GLY A 59 -6.20 -13.08 2.89
C GLY A 59 -7.47 -13.29 3.73
N ALA A 60 -8.31 -12.27 3.93
CA ALA A 60 -9.49 -12.37 4.78
C ALA A 60 -10.72 -12.99 4.10
N SER A 61 -10.81 -12.95 2.77
CA SER A 61 -11.91 -13.55 2.01
C SER A 61 -11.49 -13.94 0.61
N ALA A 62 -12.19 -14.93 0.02
CA ALA A 62 -11.94 -15.38 -1.34
C ALA A 62 -12.08 -14.22 -2.35
N PHE A 63 -13.08 -13.36 -2.20
CA PHE A 63 -13.30 -12.21 -3.08
C PHE A 63 -12.13 -11.20 -3.03
N ARG A 64 -11.62 -10.88 -1.82
CA ARG A 64 -10.44 -10.01 -1.67
C ARG A 64 -9.18 -10.64 -2.25
N ASN A 65 -9.05 -11.95 -2.08
CA ASN A 65 -7.91 -12.69 -2.60
C ASN A 65 -7.90 -12.69 -4.14
N GLU A 66 -9.06 -12.91 -4.76
CA GLU A 66 -9.23 -12.84 -6.21
C GLU A 66 -8.94 -11.45 -6.75
N LEU A 67 -9.48 -10.41 -6.10
CA LEU A 67 -9.22 -9.02 -6.47
C LEU A 67 -7.72 -8.68 -6.39
N ALA A 68 -7.07 -9.01 -5.27
CA ALA A 68 -5.64 -8.77 -5.10
C ALA A 68 -4.80 -9.52 -6.14
N ALA A 69 -5.08 -10.81 -6.37
CA ALA A 69 -4.39 -11.63 -7.37
C ALA A 69 -4.57 -11.07 -8.79
N THR A 70 -5.78 -10.59 -9.11
CA THR A 70 -6.06 -10.02 -10.43
C THR A 70 -5.35 -8.70 -10.63
N LEU A 71 -5.35 -7.80 -9.63
CA LEU A 71 -4.61 -6.54 -9.72
C LEU A 71 -3.10 -6.76 -9.84
N LEU A 72 -2.53 -7.69 -9.05
CA LEU A 72 -1.11 -8.05 -9.15
C LEU A 72 -0.72 -8.60 -10.53
N ARG A 73 -1.62 -9.33 -11.19
CA ARG A 73 -1.36 -9.92 -12.50
C ARG A 73 -1.53 -8.91 -13.65
N GLU A 74 -2.49 -8.00 -13.54
CA GLU A 74 -2.96 -7.21 -14.68
C GLU A 74 -2.57 -5.73 -14.62
N VAL A 75 -2.05 -5.26 -13.48
CA VAL A 75 -1.64 -3.88 -13.27
C VAL A 75 -0.19 -3.84 -12.80
N SER A 76 0.65 -3.07 -13.49
CA SER A 76 2.01 -2.77 -13.02
C SER A 76 1.91 -1.78 -11.86
N LEU A 77 2.35 -2.20 -10.70
CA LEU A 77 2.29 -1.43 -9.46
C LEU A 77 3.63 -0.74 -9.18
N SER A 78 3.61 0.50 -8.76
CA SER A 78 4.82 1.23 -8.33
C SER A 78 5.12 0.99 -6.85
N VAL A 79 4.08 0.91 -6.03
CA VAL A 79 4.17 0.65 -4.58
C VAL A 79 3.05 -0.29 -4.15
N ILE A 80 3.37 -1.26 -3.33
CA ILE A 80 2.41 -2.09 -2.58
C ILE A 80 2.61 -1.77 -1.10
N LYS A 81 1.57 -1.27 -0.43
CA LYS A 81 1.62 -0.89 0.99
C LYS A 81 0.54 -1.66 1.76
N GLY A 82 0.94 -2.43 2.73
CA GLY A 82 0.02 -3.19 3.59
C GLY A 82 0.61 -3.44 4.97
N ASN A 83 -0.17 -4.08 5.86
CA ASN A 83 0.36 -4.62 7.10
C ASN A 83 1.10 -5.94 6.84
N ILE A 84 1.77 -6.47 7.87
CA ILE A 84 2.55 -7.71 7.74
C ILE A 84 1.71 -8.89 7.25
N SER A 85 0.46 -9.04 7.71
CA SER A 85 -0.42 -10.15 7.34
C SER A 85 -0.82 -10.07 5.87
N GLU A 86 -1.15 -8.88 5.37
CA GLU A 86 -1.49 -8.62 3.97
C GLU A 86 -0.31 -8.89 3.05
N ILE A 87 0.88 -8.40 3.41
CA ILE A 87 2.10 -8.61 2.62
C ILE A 87 2.53 -10.07 2.64
N SER A 88 2.43 -10.76 3.78
CA SER A 88 2.69 -12.21 3.86
C SER A 88 1.77 -12.99 2.93
N PHE A 89 0.48 -12.67 2.95
CA PHE A 89 -0.49 -13.32 2.06
C PHE A 89 -0.14 -13.10 0.58
N LEU A 90 0.17 -11.88 0.17
CA LEU A 90 0.54 -11.59 -1.23
C LEU A 90 1.85 -12.27 -1.64
N THR A 91 2.76 -12.48 -0.71
CA THR A 91 4.07 -13.08 -0.99
C THR A 91 4.00 -14.60 -1.10
N GLU A 92 3.25 -15.25 -0.20
CA GLU A 92 3.27 -16.69 0.03
C GLU A 92 2.01 -17.41 -0.49
N GLY A 93 0.93 -16.66 -0.75
CA GLY A 93 -0.33 -17.22 -1.21
C GLY A 93 -1.10 -18.03 -0.15
N SER A 94 -0.55 -18.12 1.06
CA SER A 94 -1.13 -18.83 2.20
C SER A 94 -0.86 -18.05 3.48
N GLY A 95 -1.92 -17.61 4.12
CA GLY A 95 -1.88 -16.96 5.42
C GLY A 95 -3.29 -16.89 5.96
N THR A 96 -3.52 -17.33 7.18
CA THR A 96 -4.76 -17.05 7.89
C THR A 96 -4.68 -15.62 8.41
N THR A 97 -5.17 -14.67 7.62
CA THR A 97 -5.37 -13.31 8.15
C THR A 97 -6.63 -13.30 8.99
N SER A 98 -6.48 -13.15 10.27
CA SER A 98 -7.58 -12.87 11.17
C SER A 98 -7.88 -11.36 11.18
N GLY A 99 -8.50 -10.87 10.11
CA GLY A 99 -8.96 -9.48 10.03
C GLY A 99 -7.87 -8.45 9.68
N VAL A 100 -8.22 -7.17 9.85
CA VAL A 100 -7.37 -6.00 9.52
C VAL A 100 -6.24 -5.82 10.57
N ASP A 101 -6.38 -6.43 11.73
CA ASP A 101 -5.39 -6.35 12.81
C ASP A 101 -4.37 -7.48 12.65
N ALA A 102 -3.13 -7.11 12.34
CA ALA A 102 -2.00 -8.03 12.44
C ALA A 102 -1.92 -8.56 13.87
N HIS A 103 -1.73 -9.88 14.05
CA HIS A 103 -1.45 -10.43 15.36
C HIS A 103 -0.28 -9.65 15.99
N ARG A 104 -0.41 -9.23 17.24
CA ARG A 104 0.62 -8.44 17.94
C ARG A 104 2.02 -9.07 17.87
N GLU A 105 2.10 -10.40 17.83
CA GLU A 105 3.34 -11.16 17.72
C GLU A 105 4.00 -11.09 16.33
N ALA A 106 3.23 -10.74 15.29
CA ALA A 106 3.73 -10.62 13.92
C ALA A 106 4.19 -9.19 13.57
N LEU A 107 4.01 -8.20 14.46
CA LEU A 107 4.37 -6.82 14.17
C LEU A 107 5.88 -6.65 13.98
N SER A 108 6.28 -5.73 13.08
CA SER A 108 7.69 -5.42 12.83
C SER A 108 8.34 -4.80 14.07
N THR A 109 9.31 -5.51 14.62
CA THR A 109 10.11 -5.13 15.77
C THR A 109 11.60 -5.32 15.44
N GLU A 110 12.50 -4.85 16.28
CA GLU A 110 13.94 -5.04 16.08
C GLU A 110 14.33 -6.54 15.98
N ASN A 111 13.60 -7.43 16.65
CA ASN A 111 13.90 -8.87 16.68
C ASN A 111 13.59 -9.59 15.35
N ASN A 112 12.55 -9.14 14.61
CA ASN A 112 12.12 -9.76 13.36
C ASN A 112 12.33 -8.86 12.13
N LEU A 113 13.02 -7.73 12.28
CA LEU A 113 13.24 -6.74 11.24
C LEU A 113 13.79 -7.35 9.95
N ASN A 114 14.83 -8.17 10.06
CA ASN A 114 15.48 -8.80 8.92
C ASN A 114 14.57 -9.80 8.18
N GLU A 115 13.68 -10.48 8.89
CA GLU A 115 12.71 -11.40 8.29
C GLU A 115 11.69 -10.63 7.46
N HIS A 116 11.16 -9.55 8.01
CA HIS A 116 10.19 -8.71 7.31
C HIS A 116 10.80 -7.94 6.13
N VAL A 117 12.08 -7.52 6.25
CA VAL A 117 12.82 -6.97 5.10
C VAL A 117 12.90 -8.00 3.98
N ARG A 118 13.27 -9.25 4.27
CA ARG A 118 13.33 -10.32 3.25
C ARG A 118 11.95 -10.60 2.66
N LEU A 119 10.90 -10.55 3.45
CA LEU A 119 9.53 -10.73 2.97
C LEU A 119 9.16 -9.63 1.97
N ALA A 120 9.41 -8.37 2.31
CA ALA A 120 9.17 -7.23 1.42
C ALA A 120 9.98 -7.33 0.13
N GLN A 121 11.27 -7.69 0.23
CA GLN A 121 12.14 -7.88 -0.93
C GLN A 121 11.65 -9.00 -1.86
N ARG A 122 11.22 -10.16 -1.31
CA ARG A 122 10.64 -11.25 -2.12
C ARG A 122 9.41 -10.83 -2.90
N LEU A 123 8.51 -10.04 -2.29
CA LEU A 123 7.34 -9.51 -3.00
C LEU A 123 7.75 -8.49 -4.06
N SER A 124 8.73 -7.63 -3.75
CA SER A 124 9.28 -6.68 -4.70
C SER A 124 9.93 -7.39 -5.91
N GLU A 125 10.70 -8.45 -5.70
CA GLU A 125 11.28 -9.25 -6.77
C GLU A 125 10.22 -9.86 -7.70
N LYS A 126 9.09 -10.32 -7.12
CA LYS A 126 7.98 -10.90 -7.89
C LYS A 126 7.19 -9.88 -8.71
N THR A 127 7.06 -8.67 -8.19
CA THR A 127 6.12 -7.66 -8.75
C THR A 127 6.80 -6.50 -9.43
N GLY A 128 8.07 -6.24 -9.13
CA GLY A 128 8.80 -5.04 -9.55
C GLY A 128 8.42 -3.79 -8.75
N ALA A 129 7.49 -3.89 -7.80
CA ALA A 129 7.02 -2.76 -7.00
C ALA A 129 7.90 -2.55 -5.75
N VAL A 130 7.95 -1.33 -5.24
CA VAL A 130 8.37 -1.05 -3.88
C VAL A 130 7.33 -1.61 -2.91
N VAL A 131 7.77 -2.26 -1.85
CA VAL A 131 6.88 -2.83 -0.84
C VAL A 131 7.06 -2.10 0.49
N ALA A 132 5.95 -1.64 1.06
CA ALA A 132 5.91 -1.02 2.38
C ALA A 132 5.09 -1.89 3.35
N ILE A 133 5.71 -2.34 4.42
CA ILE A 133 5.06 -3.03 5.55
C ILE A 133 4.87 -2.00 6.66
N SER A 134 3.60 -1.67 6.95
CA SER A 134 3.29 -0.76 8.06
C SER A 134 3.23 -1.50 9.40
N GLY A 135 3.79 -0.87 10.45
CA GLY A 135 3.85 -1.42 11.79
C GLY A 135 4.47 -0.45 12.79
N PRO A 136 4.85 -0.92 13.99
CA PRO A 136 5.63 -0.11 14.94
C PRO A 136 6.98 0.36 14.36
N ILE A 137 7.58 -0.43 13.50
CA ILE A 137 8.65 -0.05 12.60
C ILE A 137 8.13 -0.31 11.19
N ASP A 138 8.03 0.74 10.40
CA ASP A 138 7.67 0.60 8.99
C ASP A 138 8.87 0.15 8.17
N ILE A 139 8.67 -0.84 7.31
CA ILE A 139 9.72 -1.37 6.43
C ILE A 139 9.37 -1.01 5.00
N ILE A 140 10.27 -0.35 4.31
CA ILE A 140 10.11 -0.02 2.89
C ILE A 140 11.28 -0.66 2.14
N ALA A 141 11.00 -1.50 1.16
CA ALA A 141 12.03 -2.19 0.42
C ALA A 141 11.71 -2.30 -1.07
N ASP A 142 12.76 -2.26 -1.87
CA ASP A 142 12.76 -2.82 -3.22
C ASP A 142 13.66 -4.08 -3.24
N SER A 143 13.93 -4.63 -4.42
CA SER A 143 14.78 -5.82 -4.58
C SER A 143 16.26 -5.61 -4.21
N ARG A 144 16.71 -4.39 -3.95
CA ARG A 144 18.11 -4.02 -3.77
C ARG A 144 18.42 -3.43 -2.41
N GLU A 145 17.52 -2.57 -1.90
CA GLU A 145 17.73 -1.86 -0.65
C GLU A 145 16.45 -1.84 0.21
N ALA A 146 16.63 -1.60 1.50
CA ALA A 146 15.53 -1.51 2.45
C ALA A 146 15.78 -0.39 3.46
N TRP A 147 14.67 0.25 3.87
CA TRP A 147 14.62 1.31 4.86
C TRP A 147 13.71 0.91 6.02
N ALA A 148 14.12 1.28 7.23
CA ALA A 148 13.30 1.14 8.43
C ALA A 148 12.95 2.53 8.95
N VAL A 149 11.64 2.86 8.97
CA VAL A 149 11.12 4.12 9.49
C VAL A 149 10.55 3.88 10.88
N ARG A 150 11.05 4.64 11.87
CA ARG A 150 10.70 4.49 13.29
C ARG A 150 9.85 5.63 13.83
N ASN A 151 9.38 6.49 12.94
CA ASN A 151 8.46 7.56 13.27
C ASN A 151 7.06 7.04 13.52
N GLY A 152 6.33 7.74 14.38
CA GLY A 152 4.95 7.46 14.66
C GLY A 152 4.68 7.28 16.15
N HIS A 153 3.41 7.23 16.50
CA HIS A 153 2.98 7.06 17.88
C HIS A 153 1.97 5.90 18.01
N PRO A 154 2.02 5.09 19.07
CA PRO A 154 1.09 3.97 19.26
C PRO A 154 -0.40 4.35 19.20
N ALA A 155 -0.75 5.58 19.57
CA ALA A 155 -2.12 6.09 19.45
C ALA A 155 -2.68 6.07 18.02
N MET A 156 -1.81 6.10 17.00
CA MET A 156 -2.24 5.98 15.61
C MET A 156 -2.95 4.66 15.32
N ALA A 157 -2.57 3.59 16.02
CA ALA A 157 -3.19 2.27 15.86
C ALA A 157 -4.64 2.22 16.37
N ALA A 158 -5.04 3.15 17.25
CA ALA A 158 -6.41 3.27 17.73
C ALA A 158 -7.35 3.98 16.74
N LEU A 159 -6.80 4.59 15.68
CA LEU A 159 -7.57 5.32 14.67
C LEU A 159 -7.74 4.46 13.41
N SER A 160 -8.99 4.20 13.04
CA SER A 160 -9.30 3.54 11.78
C SER A 160 -8.92 4.43 10.59
N GLY A 161 -8.28 3.84 9.57
CA GLY A 161 -7.97 4.53 8.32
C GLY A 161 -6.56 5.15 8.23
N THR A 162 -5.76 5.15 9.30
CA THR A 162 -4.38 5.66 9.25
C THR A 162 -3.53 4.95 8.19
N GLY A 163 -3.74 3.64 8.00
CA GLY A 163 -3.12 2.88 6.92
C GLY A 163 -3.50 3.39 5.54
N CYS A 164 -4.80 3.60 5.29
CA CYS A 164 -5.28 4.12 4.01
C CYS A 164 -4.81 5.57 3.76
N MET A 165 -4.74 6.40 4.81
CA MET A 165 -4.18 7.74 4.71
C MET A 165 -2.71 7.72 4.31
N SER A 166 -1.89 6.83 4.87
CA SER A 166 -0.48 6.70 4.47
C SER A 166 -0.32 6.30 3.00
N ALA A 167 -1.19 5.43 2.47
CA ALA A 167 -1.19 5.09 1.04
C ALA A 167 -1.50 6.32 0.16
N ALA A 168 -2.44 7.17 0.57
CA ALA A 168 -2.75 8.42 -0.13
C ALA A 168 -1.58 9.41 -0.09
N VAL A 169 -0.90 9.54 1.06
CA VAL A 169 0.28 10.40 1.20
C VAL A 169 1.43 9.89 0.31
N ILE A 170 1.68 8.58 0.28
CA ILE A 170 2.64 7.97 -0.66
C ILE A 170 2.28 8.32 -2.10
N GLY A 171 0.99 8.24 -2.46
CA GLY A 171 0.48 8.61 -3.78
C GLY A 171 0.80 10.06 -4.16
N CYS A 172 0.69 11.00 -3.22
CA CYS A 172 1.07 12.40 -3.44
C CYS A 172 2.57 12.55 -3.74
N HIS A 173 3.43 11.86 -2.98
CA HIS A 173 4.88 11.89 -3.20
C HIS A 173 5.26 11.22 -4.53
N ALA A 174 4.69 10.07 -4.84
CA ALA A 174 4.95 9.33 -6.07
C ALA A 174 4.48 10.11 -7.31
N GLY A 175 3.31 10.78 -7.22
CA GLY A 175 2.83 11.64 -8.31
C GLY A 175 3.70 12.85 -8.60
N ALA A 176 4.37 13.38 -7.56
CA ALA A 176 5.34 14.46 -7.70
C ALA A 176 6.73 13.96 -8.16
N ASN A 177 7.06 12.71 -7.88
CA ASN A 177 8.38 12.10 -8.13
C ASN A 177 8.24 10.69 -8.73
N PRO A 178 7.68 10.55 -9.94
CA PRO A 178 7.34 9.23 -10.51
C PRO A 178 8.56 8.34 -10.76
N GLN A 179 9.76 8.90 -10.85
CA GLN A 179 11.01 8.17 -11.06
C GLN A 179 11.68 7.68 -9.76
N ALA A 180 11.12 8.02 -8.60
CA ALA A 180 11.70 7.70 -7.29
C ALA A 180 10.66 7.07 -6.35
N PRO A 181 10.06 5.91 -6.70
CA PRO A 181 8.97 5.31 -5.91
C PRO A 181 9.42 4.91 -4.50
N LEU A 182 10.64 4.40 -4.34
CA LEU A 182 11.18 4.02 -3.03
C LEU A 182 11.28 5.22 -2.09
N LEU A 183 11.92 6.30 -2.54
CA LEU A 183 12.07 7.51 -1.75
C LEU A 183 10.71 8.19 -1.49
N SER A 184 9.80 8.17 -2.47
CA SER A 184 8.42 8.65 -2.30
C SER A 184 7.70 7.91 -1.20
N CYS A 185 7.89 6.59 -1.11
CA CYS A 185 7.32 5.75 -0.07
C CYS A 185 7.93 6.07 1.32
N VAL A 186 9.25 6.17 1.41
CA VAL A 186 9.96 6.55 2.65
C VAL A 186 9.47 7.92 3.15
N CYS A 187 9.41 8.92 2.27
CA CYS A 187 8.92 10.26 2.64
C CYS A 187 7.45 10.24 3.09
N GLY A 188 6.60 9.48 2.41
CA GLY A 188 5.19 9.35 2.74
C GLY A 188 4.97 8.70 4.11
N MET A 189 5.65 7.60 4.40
CA MET A 189 5.57 6.91 5.70
C MET A 189 6.14 7.78 6.83
N SER A 190 7.34 8.36 6.63
CA SER A 190 7.95 9.26 7.62
C SER A 190 7.08 10.47 7.92
N GLY A 191 6.53 11.11 6.88
CA GLY A 191 5.64 12.26 7.05
C GLY A 191 4.38 11.91 7.84
N MET A 192 3.79 10.75 7.56
CA MET A 192 2.62 10.26 8.29
C MET A 192 2.94 9.97 9.77
N GLY A 193 4.10 9.36 10.04
CA GLY A 193 4.58 9.11 11.41
C GLY A 193 4.80 10.40 12.19
N ILE A 194 5.50 11.39 11.61
CA ILE A 194 5.74 12.70 12.23
C ILE A 194 4.42 13.42 12.54
N CYS A 195 3.44 13.37 11.62
CA CYS A 195 2.12 13.94 11.86
C CYS A 195 1.42 13.26 13.05
N GLY A 196 1.58 11.94 13.20
CA GLY A 196 1.03 11.18 14.33
C GLY A 196 1.66 11.56 15.66
N GLU A 197 2.97 11.75 15.70
CA GLU A 197 3.70 12.25 16.88
C GLU A 197 3.22 13.63 17.30
N LEU A 198 3.22 14.59 16.36
CA LEU A 198 2.76 15.97 16.62
C LEU A 198 1.29 16.06 17.03
N ALA A 199 0.43 15.18 16.52
CA ALA A 199 -0.97 15.14 16.89
C ALA A 199 -1.17 14.60 18.32
N HIS A 200 -0.28 13.72 18.79
CA HIS A 200 -0.33 13.17 20.14
C HIS A 200 0.13 14.18 21.20
N GLU A 201 1.07 15.07 20.86
CA GLU A 201 1.59 16.12 21.77
C GLU A 201 0.58 17.24 22.07
N ARG A 202 -0.53 17.32 21.32
CA ARG A 202 -1.58 18.36 21.45
C ARG A 202 -2.79 17.89 22.23
#